data_290e26e69c68a260001b44650c518152
#
_entry.id   290e26e69c68a260001b44650c518152
#
_cell.length_a   1.000
_cell.length_b   1.000
_cell.length_c   1.000
_cell.angle_alpha   90.00
_cell.angle_beta   90.00
_cell.angle_gamma   90.00
#
_symmetry.space_group_name_H-M   'P 1'
#
loop_
_entity.id
_entity.type
_entity.pdbx_description
1 polymer ?
#
loop_
_entity_poly.entity_id
_entity_poly.type
_entity_poly.pdbx_seq_one_letter_code
_entity_poly.pdbx_strand_id
1 'polypeptide(L)'
;MQNLLLSYYGDDLTGSTDVMEALELGGVPTVLFMRQPDEPLLSQFRHCRAVGLAGTSRSETPQWMDGHLRDAFAWLKTLNAEICHYKVCSTFDSSPAIGSIGRAIEIGRSVFSQESVPLVVGAPQLKRYTAFGHLFAAYRDKYFRIDRHPVMSRHPITPMDESDLLIHLSRQTDLTSGLVDLATLQSASRSEAFDRLIENASDIVLVDVDSLESQALAGKEIWRVRSPGGTFVVGSSGIEYALLAEWASNGTVSAESSISPPGAADRIAVVSGSCSPTTERQIRHALTDGFDGIEVDPVELISEDSDKAIARAAASGRASLEAGRSVVLYTALGPAADRGAEIDRQSGARHKLGRGLGELLRELTIEQ
;
A
#
# COMPACT_ATOMS: atom_id res chain seq x y z
N MET A 1 6.13 -5.08 -23.24
CA MET A 1 7.04 -5.84 -22.36
C MET A 1 6.74 -7.32 -22.54
N GLN A 2 7.75 -8.16 -22.57
CA GLN A 2 7.52 -9.62 -22.70
C GLN A 2 7.63 -10.25 -21.31
N ASN A 3 6.66 -11.13 -20.97
CA ASN A 3 6.65 -11.92 -19.73
C ASN A 3 6.57 -11.14 -18.41
N LEU A 4 5.69 -10.14 -18.33
CA LEU A 4 5.38 -9.50 -17.05
C LEU A 4 4.65 -10.51 -16.14
N LEU A 5 5.19 -10.69 -14.93
CA LEU A 5 4.57 -11.52 -13.90
C LEU A 5 3.46 -10.77 -13.19
N LEU A 6 3.68 -9.48 -12.92
CA LEU A 6 2.76 -8.70 -12.12
C LEU A 6 2.68 -7.26 -12.63
N SER A 7 1.46 -6.75 -12.71
CA SER A 7 1.17 -5.32 -12.73
C SER A 7 0.38 -4.96 -11.48
N TYR A 8 0.55 -3.77 -10.93
CA TYR A 8 -0.18 -3.40 -9.73
C TYR A 8 -0.52 -1.92 -9.65
N TYR A 9 -1.61 -1.64 -8.93
CA TYR A 9 -1.98 -0.30 -8.48
C TYR A 9 -1.95 -0.28 -6.96
N GLY A 10 -1.14 0.60 -6.38
CA GLY A 10 -1.15 0.80 -4.94
C GLY A 10 -2.17 1.87 -4.54
N ASP A 11 -2.98 1.60 -3.54
CA ASP A 11 -4.00 2.52 -3.05
C ASP A 11 -3.42 3.74 -2.31
N ASP A 12 -2.14 3.66 -1.91
CA ASP A 12 -1.32 4.75 -1.41
C ASP A 12 0.15 4.62 -1.83
N LEU A 13 0.93 5.68 -1.62
CA LEU A 13 2.33 5.72 -2.03
C LEU A 13 3.21 4.75 -1.23
N THR A 14 3.00 4.66 0.08
CA THR A 14 3.75 3.75 0.96
C THR A 14 3.49 2.29 0.59
N GLY A 15 2.21 1.93 0.38
CA GLY A 15 1.86 0.59 -0.06
C GLY A 15 2.40 0.25 -1.45
N SER A 16 2.49 1.24 -2.34
CA SER A 16 3.07 1.05 -3.67
C SER A 16 4.56 0.72 -3.62
N THR A 17 5.31 1.38 -2.74
CA THR A 17 6.75 1.08 -2.54
C THR A 17 6.98 -0.21 -1.77
N ASP A 18 6.09 -0.61 -0.85
CA ASP A 18 6.12 -1.89 -0.13
C ASP A 18 6.04 -3.08 -1.11
N VAL A 19 5.17 -3.00 -2.14
CA VAL A 19 5.12 -3.99 -3.22
C VAL A 19 6.43 -4.03 -4.01
N MET A 20 6.94 -2.86 -4.41
CA MET A 20 8.20 -2.77 -5.17
C MET A 20 9.35 -3.39 -4.37
N GLU A 21 9.47 -3.07 -3.07
CA GLU A 21 10.50 -3.62 -2.18
C GLU A 21 10.39 -5.16 -2.09
N ALA A 22 9.18 -5.68 -1.84
CA ALA A 22 8.97 -7.12 -1.72
C ALA A 22 9.39 -7.88 -3.00
N LEU A 23 9.00 -7.36 -4.16
CA LEU A 23 9.32 -7.95 -5.46
C LEU A 23 10.82 -7.88 -5.78
N GLU A 24 11.45 -6.73 -5.60
CA GLU A 24 12.89 -6.56 -5.84
C GLU A 24 13.73 -7.44 -4.92
N LEU A 25 13.41 -7.49 -3.63
CA LEU A 25 14.09 -8.38 -2.67
C LEU A 25 13.85 -9.86 -3.00
N GLY A 26 12.71 -10.18 -3.63
CA GLY A 26 12.36 -11.50 -4.12
C GLY A 26 12.95 -11.84 -5.49
N GLY A 27 13.78 -10.98 -6.10
CA GLY A 27 14.43 -11.23 -7.39
C GLY A 27 13.55 -10.94 -8.62
N VAL A 28 12.51 -10.12 -8.47
CA VAL A 28 11.64 -9.66 -9.56
C VAL A 28 11.92 -8.18 -9.85
N PRO A 29 12.69 -7.84 -10.89
CA PRO A 29 12.94 -6.45 -11.26
C PRO A 29 11.63 -5.69 -11.50
N THR A 30 11.46 -4.57 -10.79
CA THR A 30 10.21 -3.85 -10.68
C THR A 30 10.40 -2.36 -10.98
N VAL A 31 9.46 -1.74 -11.69
CA VAL A 31 9.39 -0.29 -11.84
C VAL A 31 8.06 0.22 -11.26
N LEU A 32 8.12 1.33 -10.51
CA LEU A 32 6.96 2.01 -9.98
C LEU A 32 6.83 3.40 -10.61
N PHE A 33 5.72 3.65 -11.29
CA PHE A 33 5.40 4.95 -11.87
C PHE A 33 4.45 5.72 -10.94
N MET A 34 4.71 7.03 -10.79
CA MET A 34 3.86 7.95 -10.01
C MET A 34 2.65 8.44 -10.82
N ARG A 35 2.64 8.21 -12.11
CA ARG A 35 1.55 8.47 -13.06
C ARG A 35 1.75 7.55 -14.26
N GLN A 36 0.68 7.29 -14.99
CA GLN A 36 0.78 6.50 -16.22
C GLN A 36 1.88 7.07 -17.14
N PRO A 37 2.91 6.27 -17.48
CA PRO A 37 3.99 6.70 -18.36
C PRO A 37 3.51 6.75 -19.81
N ASP A 38 4.19 7.56 -20.63
CA ASP A 38 4.13 7.42 -22.07
C ASP A 38 4.96 6.22 -22.56
N GLU A 39 4.77 5.81 -23.82
CA GLU A 39 5.47 4.66 -24.39
C GLU A 39 7.01 4.81 -24.41
N PRO A 40 7.60 5.98 -24.72
CA PRO A 40 9.03 6.19 -24.62
C PRO A 40 9.60 5.94 -23.22
N LEU A 41 8.93 6.42 -22.18
CA LEU A 41 9.35 6.19 -20.80
C LEU A 41 9.16 4.73 -20.39
N LEU A 42 8.00 4.13 -20.68
CA LEU A 42 7.72 2.73 -20.37
C LEU A 42 8.74 1.79 -21.03
N SER A 43 9.17 2.11 -22.25
CA SER A 43 10.11 1.29 -23.02
C SER A 43 11.51 1.19 -22.40
N GLN A 44 11.91 2.12 -21.55
CA GLN A 44 13.20 2.09 -20.84
C GLN A 44 13.26 0.99 -19.77
N PHE A 45 12.10 0.52 -19.33
CA PHE A 45 11.95 -0.49 -18.26
C PHE A 45 11.52 -1.86 -18.78
N ARG A 46 11.84 -2.19 -20.05
CA ARG A 46 11.49 -3.49 -20.65
C ARG A 46 12.13 -4.70 -19.99
N HIS A 47 13.18 -4.48 -19.20
CA HIS A 47 13.85 -5.51 -18.41
C HIS A 47 13.08 -5.86 -17.12
N CYS A 48 12.18 -4.99 -16.67
CA CYS A 48 11.37 -5.25 -15.49
C CYS A 48 10.33 -6.34 -15.76
N ARG A 49 10.08 -7.16 -14.74
CA ARG A 49 9.07 -8.22 -14.73
C ARG A 49 7.83 -7.85 -13.93
N ALA A 50 7.87 -6.71 -13.23
CA ALA A 50 6.71 -6.11 -12.59
C ALA A 50 6.63 -4.61 -12.86
N VAL A 51 5.39 -4.09 -12.97
CA VAL A 51 5.11 -2.68 -13.23
C VAL A 51 4.04 -2.19 -12.27
N GLY A 52 4.36 -1.17 -11.48
CA GLY A 52 3.47 -0.52 -10.56
C GLY A 52 3.01 0.86 -11.02
N LEU A 53 1.81 1.21 -10.61
CA LEU A 53 1.26 2.56 -10.66
C LEU A 53 0.87 2.99 -9.25
N ALA A 54 1.52 4.02 -8.73
CA ALA A 54 1.20 4.56 -7.42
C ALA A 54 -0.09 5.40 -7.47
N GLY A 55 -0.95 5.24 -6.48
CA GLY A 55 -2.21 5.93 -6.40
C GLY A 55 -2.51 6.54 -5.03
N THR A 56 -3.71 7.08 -4.90
CA THR A 56 -4.20 7.75 -3.70
C THR A 56 -5.61 7.29 -3.29
N SER A 57 -6.11 6.22 -3.90
CA SER A 57 -7.50 5.77 -3.77
C SER A 57 -7.93 5.44 -2.34
N ARG A 58 -6.98 5.16 -1.42
CA ARG A 58 -7.26 4.96 0.01
C ARG A 58 -7.93 6.16 0.68
N SER A 59 -7.65 7.37 0.22
CA SER A 59 -8.21 8.61 0.76
C SER A 59 -9.33 9.21 -0.09
N GLU A 60 -9.79 8.48 -1.11
CA GLU A 60 -10.72 8.98 -2.09
C GLU A 60 -12.13 8.39 -1.93
N THR A 61 -13.12 9.08 -2.49
CA THR A 61 -14.51 8.61 -2.50
C THR A 61 -14.76 7.57 -3.59
N PRO A 62 -15.82 6.74 -3.48
CA PRO A 62 -16.23 5.83 -4.56
C PRO A 62 -16.46 6.53 -5.91
N GLN A 63 -17.00 7.74 -5.92
CA GLN A 63 -17.22 8.51 -7.15
C GLN A 63 -15.90 8.90 -7.83
N TRP A 64 -14.86 9.24 -7.05
CA TRP A 64 -13.53 9.46 -7.57
C TRP A 64 -12.96 8.17 -8.16
N MET A 65 -13.13 7.04 -7.46
CA MET A 65 -12.67 5.72 -7.91
C MET A 65 -13.30 5.32 -9.25
N ASP A 66 -14.57 5.61 -9.47
CA ASP A 66 -15.28 5.30 -10.72
C ASP A 66 -14.61 5.89 -11.96
N GLY A 67 -14.11 7.12 -11.86
CA GLY A 67 -13.40 7.76 -12.94
C GLY A 67 -11.94 7.33 -13.07
N HIS A 68 -11.23 7.26 -11.95
CA HIS A 68 -9.76 7.13 -11.97
C HIS A 68 -9.27 5.68 -11.95
N LEU A 69 -9.89 4.80 -11.15
CA LEU A 69 -9.45 3.40 -11.07
C LEU A 69 -9.77 2.62 -12.34
N ARG A 70 -10.89 2.94 -13.01
CA ARG A 70 -11.25 2.28 -14.26
C ARG A 70 -10.17 2.49 -15.32
N ASP A 71 -9.71 3.71 -15.50
CA ASP A 71 -8.66 4.05 -16.48
C ASP A 71 -7.31 3.44 -16.09
N ALA A 72 -6.96 3.50 -14.80
CA ALA A 72 -5.74 2.90 -14.28
C ALA A 72 -5.72 1.37 -14.48
N PHE A 73 -6.80 0.69 -14.13
CA PHE A 73 -6.90 -0.76 -14.32
C PHE A 73 -6.95 -1.15 -15.80
N ALA A 74 -7.62 -0.37 -16.64
CA ALA A 74 -7.63 -0.59 -18.09
C ALA A 74 -6.21 -0.48 -18.66
N TRP A 75 -5.44 0.51 -18.25
CA TRP A 75 -4.05 0.63 -18.66
C TRP A 75 -3.20 -0.53 -18.16
N LEU A 76 -3.30 -0.91 -16.88
CA LEU A 76 -2.56 -2.05 -16.31
C LEU A 76 -2.89 -3.36 -17.05
N LYS A 77 -4.15 -3.55 -17.44
CA LYS A 77 -4.57 -4.70 -18.25
C LYS A 77 -3.87 -4.74 -19.61
N THR A 78 -3.62 -3.57 -20.25
CA THR A 78 -2.90 -3.53 -21.55
C THR A 78 -1.46 -4.00 -21.46
N LEU A 79 -0.87 -4.06 -20.26
CA LEU A 79 0.48 -4.55 -20.04
C LEU A 79 0.58 -6.07 -20.16
N ASN A 80 -0.56 -6.79 -20.14
CA ASN A 80 -0.66 -8.25 -20.24
C ASN A 80 0.21 -8.99 -19.22
N ALA A 81 0.23 -8.53 -17.98
CA ALA A 81 0.85 -9.25 -16.87
C ALA A 81 0.00 -10.49 -16.51
N GLU A 82 0.65 -11.54 -15.99
CA GLU A 82 -0.06 -12.75 -15.51
C GLU A 82 -1.03 -12.42 -14.37
N ILE A 83 -0.64 -11.52 -13.47
CA ILE A 83 -1.43 -11.03 -12.34
C ILE A 83 -1.52 -9.50 -12.39
N CYS A 84 -2.71 -8.95 -12.12
CA CYS A 84 -2.90 -7.53 -11.85
C CYS A 84 -3.39 -7.35 -10.41
N HIS A 85 -2.61 -6.69 -9.57
CA HIS A 85 -2.89 -6.56 -8.15
C HIS A 85 -3.38 -5.15 -7.79
N TYR A 86 -4.55 -5.06 -7.15
CA TYR A 86 -4.95 -3.86 -6.42
C TYR A 86 -4.45 -3.97 -4.98
N LYS A 87 -3.36 -3.28 -4.69
CA LYS A 87 -2.68 -3.30 -3.39
C LYS A 87 -3.36 -2.38 -2.39
N VAL A 88 -3.79 -2.96 -1.29
CA VAL A 88 -4.36 -2.25 -0.13
C VAL A 88 -3.50 -2.43 1.12
N CYS A 89 -3.78 -1.68 2.18
CA CYS A 89 -3.06 -1.83 3.44
C CYS A 89 -3.27 -3.22 4.05
N SER A 90 -2.24 -3.72 4.73
CA SER A 90 -2.34 -4.97 5.51
C SER A 90 -3.22 -4.86 6.75
N THR A 91 -3.68 -3.67 7.10
CA THR A 91 -4.70 -3.40 8.11
C THR A 91 -6.12 -3.37 7.54
N PHE A 92 -6.26 -3.41 6.21
CA PHE A 92 -7.51 -3.44 5.48
C PHE A 92 -8.46 -2.27 5.77
N ASP A 93 -7.92 -1.18 6.30
CA ASP A 93 -8.67 0.00 6.70
C ASP A 93 -9.33 0.68 5.49
N SER A 94 -10.64 0.73 5.53
CA SER A 94 -11.50 1.17 4.44
C SER A 94 -12.92 1.43 4.95
N SER A 95 -13.74 2.10 4.17
CA SER A 95 -15.15 2.32 4.50
C SER A 95 -16.00 2.45 3.23
N PRO A 96 -17.34 2.40 3.34
CA PRO A 96 -18.22 2.66 2.20
C PRO A 96 -18.04 4.04 1.57
N ALA A 97 -17.57 5.02 2.34
CA ALA A 97 -17.49 6.42 1.91
C ALA A 97 -16.07 6.83 1.47
N ILE A 98 -15.04 6.25 2.05
CA ILE A 98 -13.63 6.60 1.79
C ILE A 98 -12.81 5.33 1.69
N GLY A 99 -11.98 5.24 0.65
CA GLY A 99 -11.06 4.13 0.43
C GLY A 99 -11.77 2.79 0.23
N SER A 100 -12.93 2.78 -0.40
CA SER A 100 -13.78 1.58 -0.53
C SER A 100 -13.08 0.47 -1.32
N ILE A 101 -12.62 -0.55 -0.62
CA ILE A 101 -12.03 -1.74 -1.23
C ILE A 101 -13.10 -2.51 -2.03
N GLY A 102 -14.33 -2.59 -1.51
CA GLY A 102 -15.45 -3.21 -2.23
C GLY A 102 -15.68 -2.55 -3.58
N ARG A 103 -15.69 -1.19 -3.65
CA ARG A 103 -15.84 -0.47 -4.91
C ARG A 103 -14.70 -0.72 -5.87
N ALA A 104 -13.47 -0.76 -5.38
CA ALA A 104 -12.30 -1.07 -6.20
C ALA A 104 -12.37 -2.50 -6.79
N ILE A 105 -12.85 -3.47 -6.01
CA ILE A 105 -13.10 -4.84 -6.48
C ILE A 105 -14.12 -4.86 -7.61
N GLU A 106 -15.26 -4.17 -7.47
CA GLU A 106 -16.29 -4.07 -8.51
C GLU A 106 -15.72 -3.52 -9.84
N ILE A 107 -14.93 -2.44 -9.75
CA ILE A 107 -14.30 -1.82 -10.93
C ILE A 107 -13.30 -2.78 -11.57
N GLY A 108 -12.39 -3.36 -10.79
CA GLY A 108 -11.38 -4.28 -11.30
C GLY A 108 -11.99 -5.52 -11.93
N ARG A 109 -12.95 -6.14 -11.25
CA ARG A 109 -13.72 -7.29 -11.77
C ARG A 109 -14.37 -6.98 -13.12
N SER A 110 -14.99 -5.80 -13.24
CA SER A 110 -15.60 -5.33 -14.49
C SER A 110 -14.56 -5.13 -15.60
N VAL A 111 -13.43 -4.47 -15.31
CA VAL A 111 -12.37 -4.21 -16.30
C VAL A 111 -11.74 -5.52 -16.79
N PHE A 112 -11.46 -6.46 -15.90
CA PHE A 112 -10.85 -7.75 -16.24
C PHE A 112 -11.86 -8.78 -16.73
N SER A 113 -13.17 -8.49 -16.68
CA SER A 113 -14.24 -9.43 -17.01
C SER A 113 -14.11 -10.74 -16.24
N GLN A 114 -13.80 -10.65 -14.96
CA GLN A 114 -13.49 -11.77 -14.08
C GLN A 114 -14.69 -12.10 -13.19
N GLU A 115 -15.01 -13.39 -13.05
CA GLU A 115 -16.16 -13.84 -12.26
C GLU A 115 -15.85 -13.83 -10.76
N SER A 116 -14.64 -14.19 -10.36
CA SER A 116 -14.24 -14.30 -8.96
C SER A 116 -12.86 -13.66 -8.73
N VAL A 117 -12.72 -12.86 -7.68
CA VAL A 117 -11.51 -12.12 -7.33
C VAL A 117 -10.86 -12.74 -6.09
N PRO A 118 -9.65 -13.32 -6.20
CA PRO A 118 -8.89 -13.74 -5.04
C PRO A 118 -8.49 -12.54 -4.16
N LEU A 119 -8.63 -12.72 -2.84
CA LEU A 119 -8.30 -11.72 -1.83
C LEU A 119 -7.36 -12.33 -0.78
N VAL A 120 -6.19 -11.72 -0.57
CA VAL A 120 -5.25 -12.11 0.49
C VAL A 120 -4.80 -10.88 1.27
N VAL A 121 -5.01 -10.87 2.58
CA VAL A 121 -4.66 -9.73 3.45
C VAL A 121 -3.55 -10.09 4.43
N GLY A 122 -3.49 -11.33 4.88
CA GLY A 122 -2.45 -11.81 5.78
C GLY A 122 -1.04 -11.68 5.17
N ALA A 123 -0.10 -11.13 5.94
CA ALA A 123 1.31 -10.96 5.60
C ALA A 123 2.15 -11.19 6.87
N PRO A 124 2.59 -12.42 7.13
CA PRO A 124 3.36 -12.76 8.34
C PRO A 124 4.63 -11.91 8.52
N GLN A 125 5.28 -11.52 7.42
CA GLN A 125 6.45 -10.63 7.40
C GLN A 125 6.15 -9.27 8.05
N LEU A 126 4.91 -8.78 7.88
CA LEU A 126 4.41 -7.54 8.46
C LEU A 126 3.69 -7.76 9.79
N LYS A 127 3.71 -8.98 10.33
CA LYS A 127 2.96 -9.39 11.54
C LYS A 127 1.46 -9.10 11.40
N ARG A 128 0.92 -9.46 10.25
CA ARG A 128 -0.50 -9.43 9.92
C ARG A 128 -0.93 -10.84 9.59
N TYR A 129 -2.03 -11.29 10.17
CA TYR A 129 -2.50 -12.66 10.07
C TYR A 129 -3.99 -12.67 9.82
N THR A 130 -4.45 -13.55 8.93
CA THR A 130 -5.87 -13.85 8.79
C THR A 130 -6.13 -15.30 9.21
N ALA A 131 -7.15 -15.49 10.01
CA ALA A 131 -7.57 -16.80 10.51
C ALA A 131 -9.10 -16.83 10.63
N PHE A 132 -9.73 -17.79 9.96
CA PHE A 132 -11.18 -17.94 9.89
C PHE A 132 -11.90 -16.65 9.49
N GLY A 133 -11.31 -15.94 8.49
CA GLY A 133 -11.81 -14.66 7.98
C GLY A 133 -11.49 -13.45 8.83
N HIS A 134 -10.97 -13.61 10.04
CA HIS A 134 -10.64 -12.50 10.94
C HIS A 134 -9.21 -12.03 10.79
N LEU A 135 -9.02 -10.70 10.77
CA LEU A 135 -7.71 -10.06 10.69
C LEU A 135 -7.13 -9.77 12.09
N PHE A 136 -5.87 -10.15 12.27
CA PHE A 136 -5.06 -9.86 13.45
C PHE A 136 -3.82 -9.05 13.07
N ALA A 137 -3.42 -8.12 13.94
CA ALA A 137 -2.26 -7.27 13.74
C ALA A 137 -1.44 -7.11 15.01
N ALA A 138 -0.12 -7.10 14.87
CA ALA A 138 0.76 -6.78 15.97
C ALA A 138 0.84 -5.28 16.24
N TYR A 139 0.86 -4.94 17.53
CA TYR A 139 1.24 -3.63 18.02
C TYR A 139 2.20 -3.78 19.19
N ARG A 140 3.44 -3.31 19.03
CA ARG A 140 4.54 -3.60 19.96
C ARG A 140 4.72 -5.13 20.11
N ASP A 141 4.68 -5.64 21.32
CA ASP A 141 4.92 -7.06 21.63
C ASP A 141 3.63 -7.89 21.76
N LYS A 142 2.48 -7.33 21.33
CA LYS A 142 1.18 -7.99 21.46
C LYS A 142 0.47 -8.06 20.13
N TYR A 143 -0.39 -9.07 19.99
CA TYR A 143 -1.27 -9.27 18.85
C TYR A 143 -2.70 -8.94 19.22
N PHE A 144 -3.39 -8.28 18.33
CA PHE A 144 -4.77 -7.85 18.54
C PHE A 144 -5.60 -8.23 17.32
N ARG A 145 -6.83 -8.63 17.54
CA ARG A 145 -7.84 -8.56 16.50
C ARG A 145 -7.97 -7.12 16.04
N ILE A 146 -8.13 -6.87 14.73
CA ILE A 146 -8.01 -5.53 14.16
C ILE A 146 -9.01 -4.51 14.76
N ASP A 147 -10.22 -4.95 15.08
CA ASP A 147 -11.28 -4.15 15.73
C ASP A 147 -10.96 -3.76 17.19
N ARG A 148 -9.96 -4.36 17.78
CA ARG A 148 -9.44 -4.07 19.14
C ARG A 148 -8.00 -3.57 19.12
N HIS A 149 -7.45 -3.37 17.93
CA HIS A 149 -6.09 -2.88 17.80
C HIS A 149 -5.99 -1.42 18.29
N PRO A 150 -5.03 -1.06 19.18
CA PRO A 150 -5.00 0.24 19.85
C PRO A 150 -4.99 1.46 18.92
N VAL A 151 -4.48 1.30 17.70
CA VAL A 151 -4.41 2.36 16.69
C VAL A 151 -5.56 2.21 15.69
N MET A 152 -5.73 1.02 15.09
CA MET A 152 -6.65 0.83 13.96
C MET A 152 -8.12 0.91 14.35
N SER A 153 -8.51 0.48 15.55
CA SER A 153 -9.89 0.65 16.05
C SER A 153 -10.28 2.12 16.25
N ARG A 154 -9.30 3.03 16.24
CA ARG A 154 -9.48 4.47 16.41
C ARG A 154 -8.83 5.26 15.29
N HIS A 155 -8.66 4.64 14.12
CA HIS A 155 -8.09 5.34 12.98
C HIS A 155 -8.95 6.57 12.63
N PRO A 156 -8.36 7.76 12.41
CA PRO A 156 -9.12 9.01 12.34
C PRO A 156 -10.05 9.10 11.11
N ILE A 157 -9.81 8.32 10.06
CA ILE A 157 -10.57 8.36 8.81
C ILE A 157 -11.37 7.07 8.61
N THR A 158 -10.71 5.92 8.75
CA THR A 158 -11.25 4.59 8.49
C THR A 158 -11.02 3.68 9.70
N PRO A 159 -11.73 3.90 10.84
CA PRO A 159 -11.61 3.04 12.00
C PRO A 159 -12.06 1.63 11.68
N MET A 160 -11.25 0.63 12.07
CA MET A 160 -11.58 -0.78 11.92
C MET A 160 -12.38 -1.25 13.13
N ASP A 161 -13.70 -1.34 12.96
CA ASP A 161 -14.67 -1.75 13.99
C ASP A 161 -15.13 -3.21 13.82
N GLU A 162 -14.73 -3.86 12.73
CA GLU A 162 -15.01 -5.25 12.41
C GLU A 162 -13.71 -5.97 12.01
N SER A 163 -13.52 -7.15 12.54
CA SER A 163 -12.35 -7.98 12.23
C SER A 163 -12.61 -9.06 11.19
N ASP A 164 -13.86 -9.50 11.04
CA ASP A 164 -14.27 -10.36 9.94
C ASP A 164 -14.25 -9.53 8.64
N LEU A 165 -13.30 -9.88 7.76
CA LEU A 165 -13.05 -9.12 6.55
C LEU A 165 -14.20 -9.21 5.55
N LEU A 166 -14.94 -10.32 5.54
CA LEU A 166 -16.08 -10.49 4.65
C LEU A 166 -17.29 -9.67 5.14
N ILE A 167 -17.53 -9.62 6.45
CA ILE A 167 -18.53 -8.72 7.05
C ILE A 167 -18.14 -7.26 6.83
N HIS A 168 -16.85 -6.93 6.96
CA HIS A 168 -16.36 -5.58 6.69
C HIS A 168 -16.59 -5.18 5.22
N LEU A 169 -16.31 -6.07 4.27
CA LEU A 169 -16.53 -5.84 2.84
C LEU A 169 -18.01 -5.76 2.47
N SER A 170 -18.89 -6.55 3.09
CA SER A 170 -20.33 -6.53 2.80
C SER A 170 -20.98 -5.17 3.07
N ARG A 171 -20.32 -4.29 3.82
CA ARG A 171 -20.75 -2.90 4.01
C ARG A 171 -20.36 -1.98 2.85
N GLN A 172 -19.48 -2.45 1.93
CA GLN A 172 -18.90 -1.66 0.85
C GLN A 172 -19.34 -2.11 -0.54
N THR A 173 -19.88 -3.33 -0.66
CA THR A 173 -20.32 -3.93 -1.91
C THR A 173 -21.37 -5.00 -1.66
N ASP A 174 -22.23 -5.22 -2.65
CA ASP A 174 -23.23 -6.31 -2.66
C ASP A 174 -22.68 -7.61 -3.28
N LEU A 175 -21.39 -7.65 -3.63
CA LEU A 175 -20.74 -8.84 -4.18
C LEU A 175 -20.75 -9.98 -3.16
N THR A 176 -21.04 -11.19 -3.67
CA THR A 176 -20.99 -12.42 -2.86
C THR A 176 -19.54 -12.76 -2.50
N SER A 177 -19.34 -13.36 -1.34
CA SER A 177 -17.99 -13.71 -0.90
C SER A 177 -17.93 -15.12 -0.31
N GLY A 178 -16.77 -15.76 -0.48
CA GLY A 178 -16.44 -17.06 0.09
C GLY A 178 -15.11 -17.02 0.81
N LEU A 179 -14.91 -17.98 1.72
CA LEU A 179 -13.71 -18.11 2.55
C LEU A 179 -13.03 -19.45 2.30
N VAL A 180 -11.75 -19.42 1.97
CA VAL A 180 -10.82 -20.54 2.11
C VAL A 180 -10.10 -20.33 3.44
N ASP A 181 -10.67 -20.90 4.51
CA ASP A 181 -10.10 -20.81 5.85
C ASP A 181 -8.82 -21.64 5.98
N LEU A 182 -8.10 -21.47 7.10
CA LEU A 182 -6.83 -22.17 7.34
C LEU A 182 -6.97 -23.70 7.30
N ALA A 183 -8.06 -24.25 7.85
CA ALA A 183 -8.26 -25.69 7.85
C ALA A 183 -8.48 -26.23 6.42
N THR A 184 -9.24 -25.52 5.63
CA THR A 184 -9.48 -25.82 4.21
C THR A 184 -8.20 -25.66 3.41
N LEU A 185 -7.47 -24.56 3.58
CA LEU A 185 -6.23 -24.27 2.86
C LEU A 185 -5.13 -25.32 3.12
N GLN A 186 -5.03 -25.83 4.34
CA GLN A 186 -4.07 -26.86 4.74
C GLN A 186 -4.51 -28.28 4.34
N SER A 187 -5.76 -28.45 3.94
CA SER A 187 -6.27 -29.76 3.53
C SER A 187 -5.75 -30.22 2.17
N ALA A 188 -5.80 -31.52 1.91
CA ALA A 188 -5.49 -32.08 0.59
C ALA A 188 -6.50 -31.64 -0.50
N SER A 189 -7.73 -31.28 -0.11
CA SER A 189 -8.82 -30.87 -1.00
C SER A 189 -8.93 -29.36 -1.17
N ARG A 190 -7.88 -28.58 -0.83
CA ARG A 190 -7.92 -27.11 -0.94
C ARG A 190 -8.24 -26.60 -2.35
N SER A 191 -7.64 -27.22 -3.38
CA SER A 191 -7.86 -26.80 -4.76
C SER A 191 -9.30 -27.01 -5.21
N GLU A 192 -9.91 -28.15 -4.85
CA GLU A 192 -11.32 -28.44 -5.12
C GLU A 192 -12.25 -27.51 -4.30
N ALA A 193 -11.86 -27.14 -3.08
CA ALA A 193 -12.62 -26.19 -2.28
C ALA A 193 -12.57 -24.77 -2.88
N PHE A 194 -11.41 -24.36 -3.38
CA PHE A 194 -11.24 -23.09 -4.09
C PHE A 194 -12.08 -23.06 -5.36
N ASP A 195 -11.99 -24.13 -6.19
CA ASP A 195 -12.75 -24.24 -7.43
C ASP A 195 -14.27 -24.22 -7.19
N ARG A 196 -14.75 -24.93 -6.16
CA ARG A 196 -16.18 -24.89 -5.75
C ARG A 196 -16.67 -23.49 -5.37
N LEU A 197 -15.82 -22.65 -4.75
CA LEU A 197 -16.20 -21.27 -4.44
C LEU A 197 -16.37 -20.44 -5.71
N ILE A 198 -15.47 -20.63 -6.68
CA ILE A 198 -15.59 -19.96 -8.00
C ILE A 198 -16.84 -20.47 -8.74
N GLU A 199 -17.04 -21.79 -8.82
CA GLU A 199 -18.19 -22.42 -9.49
C GLU A 199 -19.53 -22.03 -8.86
N ASN A 200 -19.57 -21.82 -7.54
CA ASN A 200 -20.75 -21.36 -6.81
C ASN A 200 -20.97 -19.84 -6.89
N ALA A 201 -20.27 -19.18 -7.83
CA ALA A 201 -20.39 -17.74 -8.09
C ALA A 201 -20.05 -16.85 -6.89
N SER A 202 -19.03 -17.23 -6.09
CA SER A 202 -18.43 -16.30 -5.12
C SER A 202 -17.64 -15.25 -5.88
N ASP A 203 -18.11 -14.01 -5.84
CA ASP A 203 -17.48 -12.88 -6.54
C ASP A 203 -16.11 -12.51 -5.92
N ILE A 204 -15.94 -12.79 -4.63
CA ILE A 204 -14.71 -12.56 -3.85
C ILE A 204 -14.37 -13.86 -3.10
N VAL A 205 -13.12 -14.30 -3.20
CA VAL A 205 -12.62 -15.46 -2.45
C VAL A 205 -11.48 -15.02 -1.53
N LEU A 206 -11.78 -14.82 -0.25
CA LEU A 206 -10.79 -14.57 0.79
C LEU A 206 -10.02 -15.86 1.09
N VAL A 207 -8.69 -15.77 1.11
CA VAL A 207 -7.81 -16.87 1.51
C VAL A 207 -7.07 -16.46 2.78
N ASP A 208 -7.21 -17.26 3.82
CA ASP A 208 -6.53 -17.03 5.10
C ASP A 208 -5.02 -17.28 4.99
N VAL A 209 -4.25 -16.42 5.68
CA VAL A 209 -2.79 -16.55 5.81
C VAL A 209 -2.36 -16.18 7.21
N ASP A 210 -1.78 -17.15 7.93
CA ASP A 210 -1.28 -16.99 9.30
C ASP A 210 0.22 -17.32 9.45
N SER A 211 0.82 -17.94 8.45
CA SER A 211 2.18 -18.45 8.47
C SER A 211 2.82 -18.41 7.08
N LEU A 212 4.12 -18.62 6.98
CA LEU A 212 4.81 -18.74 5.68
C LEU A 212 4.32 -19.96 4.89
N GLU A 213 3.90 -21.02 5.58
CA GLU A 213 3.33 -22.21 4.96
C GLU A 213 1.97 -21.91 4.31
N SER A 214 1.03 -21.35 5.06
CA SER A 214 -0.29 -20.96 4.51
C SER A 214 -0.15 -19.91 3.41
N GLN A 215 0.82 -19.01 3.52
CA GLN A 215 1.14 -18.01 2.49
C GLN A 215 1.59 -18.68 1.18
N ALA A 216 2.49 -19.67 1.25
CA ALA A 216 2.93 -20.42 0.07
C ALA A 216 1.77 -21.20 -0.59
N LEU A 217 0.89 -21.79 0.22
CA LEU A 217 -0.31 -22.46 -0.27
C LEU A 217 -1.27 -21.49 -0.97
N ALA A 218 -1.50 -20.31 -0.39
CA ALA A 218 -2.31 -19.26 -1.00
C ALA A 218 -1.73 -18.81 -2.36
N GLY A 219 -0.41 -18.58 -2.43
CA GLY A 219 0.28 -18.24 -3.68
C GLY A 219 0.13 -19.30 -4.75
N LYS A 220 0.23 -20.57 -4.38
CA LYS A 220 0.03 -21.69 -5.30
C LYS A 220 -1.39 -21.71 -5.88
N GLU A 221 -2.42 -21.50 -5.05
CA GLU A 221 -3.80 -21.51 -5.55
C GLU A 221 -4.08 -20.28 -6.43
N ILE A 222 -3.63 -19.07 -6.05
CA ILE A 222 -3.77 -17.88 -6.91
C ILE A 222 -3.09 -18.08 -8.25
N TRP A 223 -1.88 -18.61 -8.25
CA TRP A 223 -1.13 -18.87 -9.48
C TRP A 223 -1.78 -19.95 -10.35
N ARG A 224 -2.39 -20.97 -9.73
CA ARG A 224 -3.11 -22.04 -10.41
C ARG A 224 -4.36 -21.54 -11.13
N VAL A 225 -5.15 -20.69 -10.50
CA VAL A 225 -6.45 -20.23 -11.06
C VAL A 225 -6.32 -19.03 -12.01
N ARG A 226 -5.10 -18.57 -12.30
CA ARG A 226 -4.91 -17.45 -13.20
C ARG A 226 -5.42 -17.73 -14.61
N SER A 227 -5.97 -16.71 -15.23
CA SER A 227 -6.54 -16.76 -16.58
C SER A 227 -5.61 -16.12 -17.61
N PRO A 228 -5.61 -16.59 -18.85
CA PRO A 228 -4.94 -15.91 -19.95
C PRO A 228 -5.43 -14.45 -20.07
N GLY A 229 -4.51 -13.49 -20.22
CA GLY A 229 -4.83 -12.06 -20.31
C GLY A 229 -4.84 -11.33 -18.97
N GLY A 230 -4.38 -12.01 -17.90
CA GLY A 230 -4.19 -11.45 -16.57
C GLY A 230 -5.35 -11.72 -15.62
N THR A 231 -4.99 -11.99 -14.37
CA THR A 231 -5.96 -12.21 -13.28
C THR A 231 -5.89 -11.05 -12.30
N PHE A 232 -7.01 -10.40 -12.08
CA PHE A 232 -7.14 -9.34 -11.09
C PHE A 232 -7.23 -9.95 -9.69
N VAL A 233 -6.37 -9.50 -8.79
CA VAL A 233 -6.33 -9.93 -7.39
C VAL A 233 -6.29 -8.71 -6.47
N VAL A 234 -6.76 -8.86 -5.26
CA VAL A 234 -6.80 -7.77 -4.27
C VAL A 234 -6.15 -8.23 -2.97
N GLY A 235 -5.46 -7.34 -2.30
CA GLY A 235 -4.89 -7.68 -1.01
C GLY A 235 -3.80 -6.75 -0.53
N SER A 236 -3.15 -7.17 0.55
CA SER A 236 -1.92 -6.54 1.03
C SER A 236 -0.71 -7.05 0.22
N SER A 237 0.50 -6.60 0.59
CA SER A 237 1.76 -7.22 0.13
C SER A 237 1.88 -8.72 0.47
N GLY A 238 0.92 -9.28 1.21
CA GLY A 238 0.74 -10.72 1.32
C GLY A 238 0.57 -11.43 -0.01
N ILE A 239 0.01 -10.76 -1.04
CA ILE A 239 -0.08 -11.27 -2.42
C ILE A 239 1.32 -11.46 -3.00
N GLU A 240 2.19 -10.45 -2.91
CA GLU A 240 3.56 -10.53 -3.45
C GLU A 240 4.35 -11.62 -2.76
N TYR A 241 4.31 -11.69 -1.44
CA TYR A 241 5.01 -12.72 -0.68
C TYR A 241 4.49 -14.13 -1.02
N ALA A 242 3.19 -14.28 -1.21
CA ALA A 242 2.58 -15.55 -1.60
C ALA A 242 3.02 -15.98 -3.02
N LEU A 243 2.96 -15.06 -3.98
CA LEU A 243 3.39 -15.32 -5.36
C LEU A 243 4.89 -15.57 -5.46
N LEU A 244 5.73 -14.83 -4.71
CA LEU A 244 7.17 -15.05 -4.65
C LEU A 244 7.51 -16.47 -4.15
N ALA A 245 6.79 -16.95 -3.12
CA ALA A 245 6.96 -18.31 -2.63
C ALA A 245 6.63 -19.36 -3.72
N GLU A 246 5.54 -19.17 -4.47
CA GLU A 246 5.18 -20.04 -5.60
C GLU A 246 6.19 -19.93 -6.74
N TRP A 247 6.58 -18.73 -7.15
CA TRP A 247 7.54 -18.52 -8.25
C TRP A 247 8.92 -19.08 -7.94
N ALA A 248 9.37 -19.00 -6.71
CA ALA A 248 10.61 -19.64 -6.28
C ALA A 248 10.50 -21.18 -6.31
N SER A 249 9.35 -21.73 -5.86
CA SER A 249 9.16 -23.19 -5.81
C SER A 249 9.06 -23.83 -7.19
N ASN A 250 8.49 -23.14 -8.17
CA ASN A 250 8.32 -23.64 -9.54
C ASN A 250 9.41 -23.17 -10.52
N GLY A 251 10.44 -22.45 -10.04
CA GLY A 251 11.58 -21.98 -10.85
C GLY A 251 11.27 -20.80 -11.77
N THR A 252 10.12 -20.11 -11.60
CA THR A 252 9.76 -18.91 -12.37
C THR A 252 10.69 -17.74 -12.06
N VAL A 253 11.16 -17.65 -10.80
CA VAL A 253 12.08 -16.62 -10.31
C VAL A 253 13.20 -17.28 -9.53
N SER A 254 14.43 -16.78 -9.71
CA SER A 254 15.57 -17.13 -8.84
C SER A 254 15.65 -16.07 -7.72
N ALA A 255 15.79 -16.53 -6.49
CA ALA A 255 15.76 -15.67 -5.30
C ALA A 255 17.01 -14.77 -5.09
N GLU A 256 17.73 -14.41 -6.15
CA GLU A 256 18.87 -13.51 -6.07
C GLU A 256 18.43 -12.06 -6.25
N SER A 257 18.41 -11.31 -5.14
CA SER A 257 18.23 -9.84 -5.20
C SER A 257 19.48 -9.18 -5.75
N SER A 258 19.31 -8.26 -6.70
CA SER A 258 20.39 -7.45 -7.28
C SER A 258 20.58 -6.10 -6.57
N ILE A 259 19.82 -5.83 -5.50
CA ILE A 259 19.88 -4.54 -4.81
C ILE A 259 21.17 -4.44 -4.02
N SER A 260 22.03 -3.51 -4.44
CA SER A 260 23.16 -3.10 -3.63
C SER A 260 22.73 -2.06 -2.58
N PRO A 261 23.13 -2.17 -1.32
CA PRO A 261 22.84 -1.14 -0.34
C PRO A 261 23.36 0.22 -0.82
N PRO A 262 22.56 1.31 -0.67
CA PRO A 262 23.07 2.65 -0.93
C PRO A 262 24.27 2.93 -0.01
N GLY A 263 25.26 3.66 -0.49
CA GLY A 263 26.38 4.10 0.34
C GLY A 263 25.91 4.98 1.51
N ALA A 264 26.80 5.26 2.45
CA ALA A 264 26.53 6.21 3.53
C ALA A 264 26.30 7.61 2.93
N ALA A 265 25.29 8.32 3.44
CA ALA A 265 25.08 9.73 3.17
C ALA A 265 25.64 10.56 4.34
N ASP A 266 26.36 11.64 4.04
CA ASP A 266 26.88 12.52 5.08
C ASP A 266 25.78 13.25 5.84
N ARG A 267 24.69 13.56 5.16
CA ARG A 267 23.53 14.27 5.70
C ARG A 267 22.29 13.97 4.87
N ILE A 268 21.14 14.04 5.50
CA ILE A 268 19.84 13.83 4.86
C ILE A 268 18.82 14.89 5.28
N ALA A 269 17.88 15.18 4.39
CA ALA A 269 16.71 16.00 4.66
C ALA A 269 15.47 15.11 4.73
N VAL A 270 14.68 15.31 5.77
CA VAL A 270 13.43 14.57 6.01
C VAL A 270 12.29 15.56 6.20
N VAL A 271 11.11 15.27 5.62
CA VAL A 271 9.87 15.97 5.94
C VAL A 271 8.84 15.00 6.47
N SER A 272 8.02 15.42 7.43
CA SER A 272 6.99 14.58 8.05
C SER A 272 5.71 15.34 8.31
N GLY A 273 4.59 14.83 7.80
CA GLY A 273 3.23 15.30 8.10
C GLY A 273 2.45 14.38 9.05
N SER A 274 3.11 13.36 9.62
CA SER A 274 2.44 12.32 10.40
C SER A 274 2.31 12.67 11.88
N CYS A 275 1.10 12.51 12.43
CA CYS A 275 0.79 12.66 13.85
C CYS A 275 0.91 11.32 14.63
N SER A 276 1.40 10.23 14.00
CA SER A 276 1.40 8.92 14.64
C SER A 276 2.39 8.85 15.82
N PRO A 277 2.08 8.06 16.87
CA PRO A 277 3.02 7.85 17.99
C PRO A 277 4.33 7.17 17.54
N THR A 278 4.31 6.46 16.43
CA THR A 278 5.52 5.84 15.87
C THR A 278 6.43 6.89 15.26
N THR A 279 5.88 7.77 14.42
CA THR A 279 6.63 8.88 13.81
C THR A 279 7.17 9.84 14.88
N GLU A 280 6.40 10.12 15.93
CA GLU A 280 6.91 10.89 17.08
C GLU A 280 8.18 10.27 17.66
N ARG A 281 8.19 8.95 17.92
CA ARG A 281 9.38 8.27 18.45
C ARG A 281 10.56 8.34 17.48
N GLN A 282 10.30 8.20 16.18
CA GLN A 282 11.35 8.30 15.14
C GLN A 282 11.94 9.69 15.09
N ILE A 283 11.12 10.75 15.10
CA ILE A 283 11.60 12.13 15.10
C ILE A 283 12.40 12.40 16.39
N ARG A 284 11.88 12.05 17.57
CA ARG A 284 12.59 12.24 18.84
C ARG A 284 13.93 11.50 18.86
N HIS A 285 14.01 10.31 18.30
CA HIS A 285 15.26 9.57 18.16
C HIS A 285 16.24 10.32 17.25
N ALA A 286 15.80 10.77 16.08
CA ALA A 286 16.64 11.55 15.16
C ALA A 286 17.18 12.83 15.83
N LEU A 287 16.35 13.55 16.60
CA LEU A 287 16.80 14.73 17.34
C LEU A 287 17.87 14.40 18.39
N THR A 288 17.78 13.25 19.08
CA THR A 288 18.82 12.81 20.01
C THR A 288 20.09 12.33 19.31
N ASP A 289 19.98 11.95 18.04
CA ASP A 289 21.09 11.47 17.20
C ASP A 289 21.70 12.57 16.32
N GLY A 290 21.45 13.83 16.66
CA GLY A 290 22.13 14.99 16.07
C GLY A 290 21.43 15.63 14.86
N PHE A 291 20.20 15.23 14.54
CA PHE A 291 19.40 15.96 13.56
C PHE A 291 18.92 17.28 14.11
N ASP A 292 18.89 18.30 13.27
CA ASP A 292 18.16 19.54 13.57
C ASP A 292 16.67 19.31 13.33
N GLY A 293 15.83 19.72 14.29
CA GLY A 293 14.37 19.68 14.18
C GLY A 293 13.79 21.04 13.84
N ILE A 294 12.95 21.11 12.83
CA ILE A 294 12.26 22.32 12.41
C ILE A 294 10.76 22.04 12.41
N GLU A 295 10.04 22.70 13.30
CA GLU A 295 8.59 22.66 13.31
C GLU A 295 8.02 23.58 12.23
N VAL A 296 7.07 23.08 11.44
CA VAL A 296 6.40 23.80 10.36
C VAL A 296 4.91 23.84 10.64
N ASP A 297 4.32 25.03 10.69
CA ASP A 297 2.89 25.17 10.95
C ASP A 297 2.07 24.62 9.77
N PRO A 298 1.26 23.56 9.98
CA PRO A 298 0.48 22.95 8.90
C PRO A 298 -0.63 23.87 8.38
N VAL A 299 -1.10 24.84 9.18
CA VAL A 299 -2.12 25.81 8.76
C VAL A 299 -1.52 26.85 7.84
N GLU A 300 -0.30 27.30 8.12
CA GLU A 300 0.42 28.19 7.19
C GLU A 300 0.68 27.50 5.84
N LEU A 301 1.03 26.22 5.83
CA LEU A 301 1.29 25.45 4.58
C LEU A 301 0.06 25.30 3.68
N ILE A 302 -1.15 25.47 4.20
CA ILE A 302 -2.39 25.39 3.41
C ILE A 302 -3.03 26.76 3.14
N SER A 303 -2.45 27.84 3.68
CA SER A 303 -2.93 29.21 3.55
C SER A 303 -2.49 29.87 2.24
N GLU A 304 -2.89 31.12 2.02
CA GLU A 304 -2.42 31.97 0.91
C GLU A 304 -0.94 32.35 1.05
N ASP A 305 -0.39 32.27 2.24
CA ASP A 305 1.01 32.54 2.55
C ASP A 305 1.91 31.28 2.54
N SER A 306 1.43 30.16 1.96
CA SER A 306 2.16 28.89 1.90
C SER A 306 3.56 29.02 1.31
N ASP A 307 3.75 29.78 0.24
CA ASP A 307 5.05 29.99 -0.41
C ASP A 307 6.06 30.64 0.55
N LYS A 308 5.60 31.60 1.38
CA LYS A 308 6.46 32.23 2.38
C LYS A 308 6.82 31.28 3.51
N ALA A 309 5.87 30.43 3.93
CA ALA A 309 6.10 29.41 4.96
C ALA A 309 7.12 28.38 4.47
N ILE A 310 6.97 27.90 3.24
CA ILE A 310 7.91 26.97 2.57
C ILE A 310 9.30 27.60 2.48
N ALA A 311 9.41 28.82 1.94
CA ALA A 311 10.70 29.52 1.79
C ALA A 311 11.42 29.71 3.13
N ARG A 312 10.69 30.07 4.19
CA ARG A 312 11.25 30.25 5.53
C ARG A 312 11.76 28.91 6.11
N ALA A 313 10.96 27.86 6.02
CA ALA A 313 11.33 26.54 6.51
C ALA A 313 12.50 25.96 5.70
N ALA A 314 12.50 26.11 4.38
CA ALA A 314 13.59 25.69 3.50
C ALA A 314 14.90 26.42 3.81
N ALA A 315 14.85 27.74 4.04
CA ALA A 315 16.05 28.50 4.44
C ALA A 315 16.65 27.98 5.75
N SER A 316 15.82 27.67 6.75
CA SER A 316 16.28 27.07 8.01
C SER A 316 16.87 25.67 7.80
N GLY A 317 16.24 24.84 6.97
CA GLY A 317 16.73 23.51 6.65
C GLY A 317 18.06 23.54 5.88
N ARG A 318 18.22 24.44 4.91
CA ARG A 318 19.48 24.65 4.18
C ARG A 318 20.60 25.04 5.12
N ALA A 319 20.36 25.96 6.06
CA ALA A 319 21.36 26.34 7.03
C ALA A 319 21.86 25.17 7.88
N SER A 320 20.98 24.22 8.25
CA SER A 320 21.37 23.00 8.96
C SER A 320 22.24 22.09 8.08
N LEU A 321 21.82 21.88 6.84
CA LEU A 321 22.54 21.04 5.87
C LEU A 321 23.93 21.65 5.53
N GLU A 322 24.03 22.96 5.33
CA GLU A 322 25.29 23.68 5.11
C GLU A 322 26.25 23.57 6.32
N ALA A 323 25.68 23.53 7.53
CA ALA A 323 26.43 23.28 8.75
C ALA A 323 26.82 21.79 8.96
N GLY A 324 26.57 20.92 7.98
CA GLY A 324 26.92 19.51 8.01
C GLY A 324 25.99 18.64 8.87
N ARG A 325 24.80 19.12 9.20
CA ARG A 325 23.81 18.37 10.01
C ARG A 325 22.64 17.91 9.16
N SER A 326 22.16 16.73 9.45
CA SER A 326 20.86 16.24 8.91
C SER A 326 19.71 17.03 9.53
N VAL A 327 18.59 17.16 8.80
CA VAL A 327 17.44 17.94 9.26
C VAL A 327 16.14 17.15 9.11
N VAL A 328 15.25 17.28 10.09
CA VAL A 328 13.87 16.81 10.01
C VAL A 328 12.90 17.97 10.19
N LEU A 329 12.07 18.22 9.18
CA LEU A 329 11.01 19.21 9.21
C LEU A 329 9.69 18.48 9.45
N TYR A 330 8.92 18.88 10.43
CA TYR A 330 7.69 18.17 10.82
C TYR A 330 6.56 19.13 11.17
N THR A 331 5.33 18.72 10.86
CA THR A 331 4.11 19.49 11.17
C THR A 331 3.47 19.08 12.50
N ALA A 332 3.88 17.97 13.07
CA ALA A 332 3.40 17.50 14.36
C ALA A 332 4.44 16.60 15.04
N LEU A 333 4.52 16.69 16.34
CA LEU A 333 5.33 15.82 17.19
C LEU A 333 4.42 14.95 18.06
N GLY A 334 3.75 13.99 17.39
CA GLY A 334 2.83 13.06 17.99
C GLY A 334 1.37 13.49 17.99
N PRO A 335 0.47 12.65 18.53
CA PRO A 335 -0.98 12.89 18.51
C PRO A 335 -1.43 14.14 19.29
N ALA A 336 -0.68 14.54 20.31
CA ALA A 336 -1.01 15.73 21.10
C ALA A 336 -0.84 17.04 20.31
N ALA A 337 -0.03 17.03 19.24
CA ALA A 337 0.20 18.15 18.34
C ALA A 337 -0.63 18.06 17.04
N ASP A 338 -1.59 17.13 16.98
CA ASP A 338 -2.45 16.94 15.81
C ASP A 338 -3.41 18.12 15.62
N ARG A 339 -3.29 18.81 14.49
CA ARG A 339 -4.18 19.90 14.06
C ARG A 339 -5.11 19.48 12.93
N GLY A 340 -5.32 18.17 12.73
CA GLY A 340 -6.15 17.62 11.64
C GLY A 340 -7.56 18.21 11.62
N ALA A 341 -8.22 18.36 12.76
CA ALA A 341 -9.55 18.96 12.86
C ALA A 341 -9.62 20.44 12.40
N GLU A 342 -8.51 21.17 12.49
CA GLU A 342 -8.40 22.55 12.00
C GLU A 342 -8.18 22.57 10.48
N ILE A 343 -7.33 21.68 9.99
CA ILE A 343 -7.01 21.49 8.58
C ILE A 343 -8.27 21.07 7.80
N ASP A 344 -9.03 20.12 8.32
CA ASP A 344 -10.21 19.53 7.65
C ASP A 344 -11.37 20.51 7.48
N ARG A 345 -11.30 21.71 8.07
CA ARG A 345 -12.27 22.77 7.79
C ARG A 345 -12.21 23.31 6.37
N GLN A 346 -11.12 23.08 5.67
CA GLN A 346 -10.93 23.50 4.28
C GLN A 346 -10.97 22.29 3.34
N SER A 347 -11.82 22.32 2.33
CA SER A 347 -11.86 21.27 1.32
C SER A 347 -10.52 21.14 0.60
N GLY A 348 -10.01 19.91 0.48
CA GLY A 348 -8.74 19.61 -0.20
C GLY A 348 -7.49 20.04 0.58
N ALA A 349 -7.61 20.45 1.83
CA ALA A 349 -6.48 20.94 2.63
C ALA A 349 -5.40 19.88 2.86
N ARG A 350 -5.77 18.61 3.03
CA ARG A 350 -4.80 17.52 3.18
C ARG A 350 -3.91 17.35 1.94
N HIS A 351 -4.49 17.49 0.74
CA HIS A 351 -3.72 17.49 -0.51
C HIS A 351 -2.79 18.71 -0.62
N LYS A 352 -3.27 19.89 -0.20
CA LYS A 352 -2.43 21.10 -0.16
C LYS A 352 -1.26 20.93 0.82
N LEU A 353 -1.52 20.37 2.01
CA LEU A 353 -0.48 20.08 2.99
C LEU A 353 0.58 19.12 2.44
N GLY A 354 0.15 18.01 1.82
CA GLY A 354 1.06 17.05 1.19
C GLY A 354 1.90 17.68 0.09
N ARG A 355 1.29 18.54 -0.74
CA ARG A 355 2.01 19.29 -1.77
C ARG A 355 3.03 20.25 -1.17
N GLY A 356 2.66 21.03 -0.16
CA GLY A 356 3.57 21.97 0.51
C GLY A 356 4.78 21.28 1.14
N LEU A 357 4.57 20.11 1.77
CA LEU A 357 5.67 19.28 2.29
C LEU A 357 6.56 18.72 1.17
N GLY A 358 5.98 18.30 0.04
CA GLY A 358 6.74 17.87 -1.12
C GLY A 358 7.57 18.99 -1.76
N GLU A 359 7.00 20.19 -1.88
CA GLU A 359 7.71 21.37 -2.37
C GLU A 359 8.83 21.76 -1.42
N LEU A 360 8.60 21.72 -0.11
CA LEU A 360 9.62 21.97 0.90
C LEU A 360 10.80 21.00 0.79
N LEU A 361 10.54 19.71 0.61
CA LEU A 361 11.60 18.72 0.42
C LEU A 361 12.36 18.95 -0.88
N ARG A 362 11.65 19.29 -1.97
CA ARG A 362 12.28 19.64 -3.26
C ARG A 362 13.24 20.81 -3.13
N GLU A 363 12.83 21.89 -2.44
CA GLU A 363 13.68 23.06 -2.18
C GLU A 363 14.97 22.72 -1.43
N LEU A 364 14.94 21.67 -0.59
CA LEU A 364 16.10 21.21 0.18
C LEU A 364 17.04 20.28 -0.62
N THR A 365 16.56 19.69 -1.72
CA THR A 365 17.30 18.62 -2.43
C THR A 365 17.77 19.01 -3.83
N ILE A 366 17.13 19.97 -4.50
CA ILE A 366 17.47 20.32 -5.90
C ILE A 366 18.58 21.39 -5.98
N GLU A 367 18.77 22.22 -4.98
CA GLU A 367 19.74 23.30 -4.96
C GLU A 367 21.09 22.92 -4.29
N GLN A 368 21.38 21.66 -4.11
CA GLN A 368 22.66 21.12 -3.66
C GLN A 368 23.32 20.32 -4.82
#